data_d53253d28148ca3e483e271176903bbe
#
_entry.id   d53253d28148ca3e483e271176903bbe
#
_cell.length_a   1.000
_cell.length_b   1.000
_cell.length_c   1.000
_cell.angle_alpha   90.00
_cell.angle_beta   90.00
_cell.angle_gamma   90.00
#
_symmetry.space_group_name_H-M   'P 1'
#
loop_
_entity.id
_entity.type
_entity.pdbx_description
1 polymer ?
#
loop_
_entity_poly.entity_id
_entity_poly.type
_entity_poly.pdbx_seq_one_letter_code
_entity_poly.pdbx_strand_id
1 'polypeptide(L)'
;MKGEIAMKGNELDIIKQAILNEIEGFEFYKMAAKQAGSRESQEAFNELAEEEFKHAEYLRELFDQMKDGKEDDITLTFLSEVPAPKIFDWDRIDNKSASLALSVFGIGVQMEKASIDFYEDAKKNTAYETARKLFDILIHWENVHLEQFTTQYNRYKGEWWNDQGYAPF
;
A
#
# COMPACT_ATOMS: atom_id res chain seq x y z
N MET A 1 -19.08 29.64 1.41
CA MET A 1 -17.83 30.08 0.80
C MET A 1 -16.60 29.93 1.70
N LYS A 2 -16.44 30.65 2.82
CA LYS A 2 -15.22 30.48 3.65
C LYS A 2 -15.11 29.07 4.27
N GLY A 3 -16.19 28.45 4.67
CA GLY A 3 -16.21 27.09 5.22
C GLY A 3 -15.90 26.01 4.17
N GLU A 4 -16.42 26.15 2.96
CA GLU A 4 -16.16 25.23 1.84
C GLU A 4 -14.70 25.25 1.38
N ILE A 5 -14.12 26.44 1.29
CA ILE A 5 -12.69 26.59 0.93
C ILE A 5 -11.78 25.98 2.00
N ALA A 6 -12.13 26.12 3.29
CA ALA A 6 -11.35 25.51 4.37
C ALA A 6 -11.49 23.98 4.40
N MET A 7 -12.70 23.44 4.15
CA MET A 7 -12.92 21.99 4.04
C MET A 7 -12.17 21.37 2.85
N LYS A 8 -12.22 22.03 1.69
CA LYS A 8 -11.48 21.58 0.50
C LYS A 8 -9.96 21.58 0.73
N GLY A 9 -9.42 22.61 1.40
CA GLY A 9 -7.98 22.66 1.73
C GLY A 9 -7.57 21.48 2.61
N ASN A 10 -8.36 21.13 3.60
CA ASN A 10 -8.10 19.98 4.48
C ASN A 10 -8.15 18.64 3.71
N GLU A 11 -9.12 18.47 2.82
CA GLU A 11 -9.26 17.27 1.99
C GLU A 11 -8.06 17.07 1.06
N LEU A 12 -7.60 18.12 0.38
CA LEU A 12 -6.42 18.05 -0.47
C LEU A 12 -5.16 17.72 0.33
N ASP A 13 -5.04 18.18 1.57
CA ASP A 13 -3.90 17.82 2.43
C ASP A 13 -3.94 16.37 2.89
N ILE A 14 -5.13 15.82 3.14
CA ILE A 14 -5.30 14.37 3.40
C ILE A 14 -4.86 13.55 2.20
N ILE A 15 -5.28 13.92 0.98
CA ILE A 15 -4.89 13.20 -0.24
C ILE A 15 -3.39 13.32 -0.52
N LYS A 16 -2.77 14.47 -0.27
CA LYS A 16 -1.31 14.62 -0.36
C LYS A 16 -0.57 13.68 0.60
N GLN A 17 -1.05 13.57 1.84
CA GLN A 17 -0.45 12.66 2.81
C GLN A 17 -0.63 11.21 2.37
N ALA A 18 -1.80 10.84 1.83
CA ALA A 18 -2.03 9.54 1.23
C ALA A 18 -1.02 9.23 0.12
N ILE A 19 -0.86 10.14 -0.85
CA ILE A 19 0.12 9.99 -1.93
C ILE A 19 1.55 9.80 -1.37
N LEU A 20 1.92 10.56 -0.35
CA LEU A 20 3.24 10.44 0.28
C LEU A 20 3.44 9.05 0.89
N ASN A 21 2.43 8.54 1.61
CA ASN A 21 2.49 7.21 2.23
C ASN A 21 2.71 6.11 1.18
N GLU A 22 1.99 6.16 0.05
CA GLU A 22 2.18 5.19 -1.05
C GLU A 22 3.57 5.30 -1.70
N ILE A 23 4.09 6.52 -1.86
CA ILE A 23 5.44 6.72 -2.39
C ILE A 23 6.50 6.20 -1.42
N GLU A 24 6.31 6.35 -0.11
CA GLU A 24 7.19 5.76 0.90
C GLU A 24 7.18 4.22 0.81
N GLY A 25 6.02 3.60 0.62
CA GLY A 25 5.88 2.17 0.35
C GLY A 25 6.61 1.74 -0.92
N PHE A 26 6.38 2.43 -2.03
CA PHE A 26 7.08 2.22 -3.30
C PHE A 26 8.60 2.23 -3.13
N GLU A 27 9.17 3.27 -2.52
CA GLU A 27 10.60 3.40 -2.33
C GLU A 27 11.16 2.33 -1.38
N PHE A 28 10.43 1.97 -0.33
CA PHE A 28 10.80 0.89 0.58
C PHE A 28 10.93 -0.45 -0.14
N TYR A 29 9.92 -0.84 -0.93
CA TYR A 29 9.98 -2.10 -1.68
C TYR A 29 10.99 -2.07 -2.83
N LYS A 30 11.25 -0.91 -3.44
CA LYS A 30 12.37 -0.73 -4.39
C LYS A 30 13.72 -0.95 -3.73
N MET A 31 13.91 -0.49 -2.49
CA MET A 31 15.14 -0.77 -1.74
C MET A 31 15.27 -2.26 -1.41
N ALA A 32 14.18 -2.92 -1.02
CA ALA A 32 14.16 -4.37 -0.79
C ALA A 32 14.57 -5.14 -2.06
N ALA A 33 14.02 -4.78 -3.21
CA ALA A 33 14.40 -5.37 -4.49
C ALA A 33 15.90 -5.25 -4.79
N LYS A 34 16.48 -4.07 -4.55
CA LYS A 34 17.94 -3.85 -4.78
C LYS A 34 18.83 -4.69 -3.86
N GLN A 35 18.33 -5.08 -2.68
CA GLN A 35 19.06 -5.87 -1.70
C GLN A 35 18.82 -7.38 -1.82
N ALA A 36 17.83 -7.78 -2.62
CA ALA A 36 17.48 -9.19 -2.79
C ALA A 36 18.60 -9.98 -3.47
N GLY A 37 18.82 -11.21 -3.01
CA GLY A 37 19.95 -12.06 -3.39
C GLY A 37 19.82 -12.76 -4.74
N SER A 38 18.61 -12.79 -5.32
CA SER A 38 18.33 -13.40 -6.62
C SER A 38 17.48 -12.48 -7.50
N ARG A 39 17.50 -12.75 -8.81
CA ARG A 39 16.69 -12.02 -9.77
C ARG A 39 15.19 -12.22 -9.51
N GLU A 40 14.79 -13.42 -9.19
CA GLU A 40 13.39 -13.78 -8.90
C GLU A 40 12.89 -13.03 -7.67
N SER A 41 13.70 -12.94 -6.60
CA SER A 41 13.39 -12.15 -5.42
C SER A 41 13.32 -10.65 -5.73
N GLN A 42 14.23 -10.14 -6.57
CA GLN A 42 14.20 -8.74 -7.02
C GLN A 42 12.93 -8.43 -7.80
N GLU A 43 12.52 -9.32 -8.71
CA GLU A 43 11.29 -9.18 -9.49
C GLU A 43 10.06 -9.17 -8.56
N ALA A 44 10.00 -10.06 -7.55
CA ALA A 44 8.90 -10.11 -6.59
C ALA A 44 8.73 -8.78 -5.83
N PHE A 45 9.82 -8.23 -5.28
CA PHE A 45 9.74 -6.94 -4.58
C PHE A 45 9.50 -5.74 -5.50
N ASN A 46 9.99 -5.78 -6.76
CA ASN A 46 9.67 -4.75 -7.74
C ASN A 46 8.19 -4.75 -8.12
N GLU A 47 7.59 -5.92 -8.28
CA GLU A 47 6.15 -6.02 -8.58
C GLU A 47 5.31 -5.44 -7.44
N LEU A 48 5.71 -5.65 -6.18
CA LEU A 48 5.06 -5.04 -5.03
C LEU A 48 5.21 -3.51 -5.05
N ALA A 49 6.43 -3.00 -5.29
CA ALA A 49 6.65 -1.57 -5.44
C ALA A 49 5.76 -0.94 -6.52
N GLU A 50 5.57 -1.64 -7.65
CA GLU A 50 4.71 -1.16 -8.74
C GLU A 50 3.22 -1.08 -8.34
N GLU A 51 2.74 -1.93 -7.43
CA GLU A 51 1.38 -1.81 -6.90
C GLU A 51 1.23 -0.54 -6.06
N GLU A 52 2.15 -0.27 -5.12
CA GLU A 52 2.13 0.97 -4.33
C GLU A 52 2.19 2.22 -5.21
N PHE A 53 2.98 2.17 -6.29
CA PHE A 53 3.03 3.29 -7.23
C PHE A 53 1.69 3.52 -7.93
N LYS A 54 0.96 2.48 -8.29
CA LYS A 54 -0.40 2.61 -8.86
C LYS A 54 -1.39 3.22 -7.87
N HIS A 55 -1.32 2.85 -6.58
CA HIS A 55 -2.14 3.48 -5.55
C HIS A 55 -1.88 5.00 -5.50
N ALA A 56 -0.61 5.40 -5.54
CA ALA A 56 -0.25 6.82 -5.63
C ALA A 56 -0.80 7.51 -6.89
N GLU A 57 -0.82 6.83 -8.04
CA GLU A 57 -1.38 7.37 -9.29
C GLU A 57 -2.90 7.60 -9.17
N TYR A 58 -3.66 6.67 -8.59
CA TYR A 58 -5.10 6.83 -8.36
C TYR A 58 -5.40 8.02 -7.44
N LEU A 59 -4.61 8.17 -6.38
CA LEU A 59 -4.74 9.30 -5.46
C LEU A 59 -4.38 10.63 -6.14
N ARG A 60 -3.40 10.65 -7.04
CA ARG A 60 -3.05 11.85 -7.83
C ARG A 60 -4.19 12.23 -8.78
N GLU A 61 -4.81 11.27 -9.44
CA GLU A 61 -5.97 11.53 -10.30
C GLU A 61 -7.11 12.19 -9.51
N LEU A 62 -7.43 11.68 -8.32
CA LEU A 62 -8.39 12.29 -7.42
C LEU A 62 -7.97 13.71 -7.02
N PHE A 63 -6.72 13.89 -6.61
CA PHE A 63 -6.17 15.18 -6.21
C PHE A 63 -6.31 16.24 -7.30
N ASP A 64 -5.93 15.91 -8.52
CA ASP A 64 -5.95 16.85 -9.65
C ASP A 64 -7.38 17.25 -9.99
N GLN A 65 -8.33 16.34 -10.02
CA GLN A 65 -9.74 16.65 -10.28
C GLN A 65 -10.34 17.53 -9.17
N MET A 66 -10.05 17.25 -7.92
CA MET A 66 -10.51 18.08 -6.81
C MET A 66 -9.87 19.47 -6.81
N LYS A 67 -8.57 19.57 -7.10
CA LYS A 67 -7.86 20.83 -7.22
C LYS A 67 -8.44 21.73 -8.32
N ASP A 68 -8.82 21.12 -9.45
CA ASP A 68 -9.38 21.83 -10.60
C ASP A 68 -10.86 22.25 -10.41
N GLY A 69 -11.45 21.99 -9.27
CA GLY A 69 -12.81 22.40 -8.96
C GLY A 69 -13.89 21.52 -9.60
N LYS A 70 -13.58 20.26 -9.86
CA LYS A 70 -14.51 19.27 -10.46
C LYS A 70 -15.16 18.37 -9.41
N GLU A 71 -15.29 18.83 -8.18
CA GLU A 71 -15.75 18.02 -7.04
C GLU A 71 -17.12 17.39 -7.26
N ASP A 72 -18.00 18.06 -7.99
CA ASP A 72 -19.36 17.57 -8.28
C ASP A 72 -19.41 16.60 -9.47
N ASP A 73 -18.33 16.49 -10.25
CA ASP A 73 -18.23 15.67 -11.47
C ASP A 73 -16.92 14.89 -11.53
N ILE A 74 -16.45 14.39 -10.37
CA ILE A 74 -15.25 13.56 -10.32
C ILE A 74 -15.53 12.21 -10.95
N THR A 75 -14.80 11.93 -12.02
CA THR A 75 -14.82 10.62 -12.70
C THR A 75 -13.42 10.04 -12.66
N LEU A 76 -13.21 9.02 -11.84
CA LEU A 76 -11.94 8.28 -11.81
C LEU A 76 -12.01 7.14 -12.83
N THR A 77 -11.03 7.08 -13.71
CA THR A 77 -11.02 6.14 -14.84
C THR A 77 -11.10 4.68 -14.40
N PHE A 78 -10.50 4.35 -13.26
CA PHE A 78 -10.49 2.98 -12.72
C PHE A 78 -11.76 2.60 -11.94
N LEU A 79 -12.64 3.53 -11.56
CA LEU A 79 -13.88 3.19 -10.83
C LEU A 79 -14.90 2.42 -11.68
N SER A 80 -14.79 2.49 -13.01
CA SER A 80 -15.63 1.70 -13.92
C SER A 80 -15.17 0.24 -14.03
N GLU A 81 -13.88 -0.01 -13.84
CA GLU A 81 -13.25 -1.33 -13.89
C GLU A 81 -12.22 -1.42 -12.77
N VAL A 82 -12.70 -1.57 -11.52
CA VAL A 82 -11.82 -1.70 -10.36
C VAL A 82 -10.96 -2.95 -10.51
N PRO A 83 -9.62 -2.82 -10.60
CA PRO A 83 -8.74 -3.98 -10.66
C PRO A 83 -8.85 -4.82 -9.38
N ALA A 84 -8.73 -6.13 -9.51
CA ALA A 84 -8.56 -6.98 -8.34
C ALA A 84 -7.18 -6.72 -7.70
N PRO A 85 -7.06 -6.77 -6.37
CA PRO A 85 -5.77 -6.70 -5.72
C PRO A 85 -4.89 -7.85 -6.17
N LYS A 86 -3.59 -7.58 -6.36
CA LYS A 86 -2.66 -8.57 -6.87
C LYS A 86 -2.34 -9.62 -5.81
N ILE A 87 -2.39 -10.88 -6.20
CA ILE A 87 -1.87 -12.00 -5.41
C ILE A 87 -0.46 -12.29 -5.90
N PHE A 88 0.52 -12.10 -5.02
CA PHE A 88 1.93 -12.27 -5.35
C PHE A 88 2.38 -13.71 -5.16
N ASP A 89 3.29 -14.17 -6.02
CA ASP A 89 3.99 -15.43 -5.87
C ASP A 89 5.27 -15.24 -5.04
N TRP A 90 5.18 -15.54 -3.76
CA TRP A 90 6.29 -15.41 -2.82
C TRP A 90 7.25 -16.60 -2.78
N ASP A 91 6.91 -17.71 -3.45
CA ASP A 91 7.80 -18.87 -3.53
C ASP A 91 9.05 -18.60 -4.39
N ARG A 92 9.04 -17.48 -5.13
CA ARG A 92 10.20 -16.96 -5.87
C ARG A 92 11.31 -16.41 -4.96
N ILE A 93 11.04 -16.11 -3.70
CA ILE A 93 12.05 -15.59 -2.78
C ILE A 93 12.95 -16.73 -2.33
N ASP A 94 14.24 -16.64 -2.66
CA ASP A 94 15.21 -17.65 -2.34
C ASP A 94 15.65 -17.66 -0.86
N ASN A 95 16.21 -18.76 -0.40
CA ASN A 95 16.65 -18.91 0.99
C ASN A 95 17.77 -17.93 1.39
N LYS A 96 18.56 -17.41 0.43
CA LYS A 96 19.60 -16.40 0.70
C LYS A 96 18.98 -15.04 1.05
N SER A 97 17.76 -14.81 0.62
CA SER A 97 16.99 -13.60 0.91
C SER A 97 16.05 -13.76 2.12
N ALA A 98 16.06 -14.89 2.83
CA ALA A 98 15.12 -15.17 3.91
C ALA A 98 15.17 -14.15 5.04
N SER A 99 16.35 -13.71 5.49
CA SER A 99 16.50 -12.67 6.53
C SER A 99 16.01 -11.31 6.04
N LEU A 100 16.26 -10.97 4.78
CA LEU A 100 15.73 -9.77 4.15
C LEU A 100 14.21 -9.86 4.04
N ALA A 101 13.68 -10.98 3.58
CA ALA A 101 12.24 -11.22 3.45
C ALA A 101 11.52 -11.10 4.80
N LEU A 102 12.07 -11.69 5.86
CA LEU A 102 11.54 -11.54 7.22
C LEU A 102 11.43 -10.07 7.63
N SER A 103 12.48 -9.29 7.38
CA SER A 103 12.49 -7.85 7.70
C SER A 103 11.51 -7.06 6.85
N VAL A 104 11.47 -7.32 5.54
CA VAL A 104 10.57 -6.64 4.59
C VAL A 104 9.11 -6.91 4.95
N PHE A 105 8.74 -8.17 5.16
CA PHE A 105 7.36 -8.49 5.51
C PHE A 105 6.98 -8.00 6.91
N GLY A 106 7.92 -8.02 7.88
CA GLY A 106 7.68 -7.47 9.21
C GLY A 106 7.42 -5.96 9.21
N ILE A 107 8.17 -5.21 8.42
CA ILE A 107 7.94 -3.77 8.21
C ILE A 107 6.69 -3.55 7.37
N GLY A 108 6.52 -4.31 6.27
CA GLY A 108 5.35 -4.24 5.41
C GLY A 108 4.05 -4.42 6.19
N VAL A 109 3.94 -5.41 7.06
CA VAL A 109 2.78 -5.59 7.94
C VAL A 109 2.46 -4.34 8.76
N GLN A 110 3.46 -3.59 9.23
CA GLN A 110 3.23 -2.34 9.97
C GLN A 110 2.78 -1.22 9.03
N MET A 111 3.35 -1.14 7.84
CA MET A 111 3.00 -0.15 6.82
C MET A 111 1.55 -0.34 6.36
N GLU A 112 1.15 -1.58 5.99
CA GLU A 112 -0.23 -1.87 5.57
C GLU A 112 -1.26 -1.55 6.66
N LYS A 113 -0.96 -1.88 7.91
CA LYS A 113 -1.83 -1.50 9.04
C LYS A 113 -1.98 0.00 9.17
N ALA A 114 -0.88 0.74 9.06
CA ALA A 114 -0.91 2.20 9.14
C ALA A 114 -1.68 2.82 7.96
N SER A 115 -1.54 2.27 6.75
CA SER A 115 -2.29 2.69 5.57
C SER A 115 -3.80 2.43 5.73
N ILE A 116 -4.19 1.24 6.19
CA ILE A 116 -5.59 0.90 6.46
C ILE A 116 -6.20 1.87 7.48
N ASP A 117 -5.53 2.08 8.62
CA ASP A 117 -5.99 3.00 9.67
C ASP A 117 -6.12 4.43 9.13
N PHE A 118 -5.16 4.87 8.33
CA PHE A 118 -5.19 6.19 7.69
C PHE A 118 -6.37 6.33 6.72
N TYR A 119 -6.59 5.36 5.83
CA TYR A 119 -7.69 5.40 4.87
C TYR A 119 -9.06 5.26 5.53
N GLU A 120 -9.17 4.46 6.58
CA GLU A 120 -10.40 4.38 7.36
C GLU A 120 -10.76 5.73 8.01
N ASP A 121 -9.77 6.45 8.53
CA ASP A 121 -9.99 7.77 9.13
C ASP A 121 -10.30 8.82 8.06
N ALA A 122 -9.57 8.83 6.95
CA ALA A 122 -9.82 9.69 5.80
C ALA A 122 -11.25 9.48 5.25
N LYS A 123 -11.68 8.22 5.08
CA LYS A 123 -13.02 7.85 4.65
C LYS A 123 -14.12 8.38 5.57
N LYS A 124 -13.93 8.33 6.89
CA LYS A 124 -14.91 8.85 7.88
C LYS A 124 -15.03 10.37 7.80
N ASN A 125 -13.95 11.06 7.49
CA ASN A 125 -13.87 12.51 7.56
C ASN A 125 -14.09 13.22 6.21
N THR A 126 -14.04 12.49 5.07
CA THR A 126 -14.29 13.08 3.75
C THR A 126 -15.75 13.46 3.53
N ALA A 127 -15.96 14.64 2.93
CA ALA A 127 -17.28 15.07 2.46
C ALA A 127 -17.61 14.56 1.04
N TYR A 128 -16.61 14.03 0.31
CA TYR A 128 -16.73 13.68 -1.09
C TYR A 128 -16.97 12.18 -1.29
N GLU A 129 -18.07 11.84 -1.94
CA GLU A 129 -18.48 10.44 -2.17
C GLU A 129 -17.46 9.68 -3.02
N THR A 130 -16.85 10.35 -4.01
CA THR A 130 -15.82 9.71 -4.86
C THR A 130 -14.54 9.42 -4.08
N ALA A 131 -14.11 10.33 -3.20
CA ALA A 131 -12.97 10.10 -2.30
C ALA A 131 -13.27 8.92 -1.37
N ARG A 132 -14.48 8.85 -0.81
CA ARG A 132 -14.92 7.74 0.06
C ARG A 132 -14.84 6.40 -0.65
N LYS A 133 -15.29 6.33 -1.92
CA LYS A 133 -15.18 5.11 -2.74
C LYS A 133 -13.74 4.71 -3.03
N LEU A 134 -12.87 5.68 -3.32
CA LEU A 134 -11.46 5.41 -3.52
C LEU A 134 -10.81 4.85 -2.25
N PHE A 135 -11.03 5.49 -1.09
CA PHE A 135 -10.50 4.99 0.17
C PHE A 135 -11.02 3.59 0.51
N ASP A 136 -12.28 3.26 0.20
CA ASP A 136 -12.82 1.90 0.34
C ASP A 136 -12.04 0.88 -0.49
N ILE A 137 -11.73 1.22 -1.74
CA ILE A 137 -10.96 0.36 -2.64
C ILE A 137 -9.55 0.15 -2.09
N LEU A 138 -8.88 1.22 -1.68
CA LEU A 138 -7.53 1.14 -1.11
C LEU A 138 -7.54 0.31 0.18
N ILE A 139 -8.45 0.54 1.12
CA ILE A 139 -8.60 -0.29 2.32
C ILE A 139 -8.73 -1.77 1.96
N HIS A 140 -9.51 -2.11 0.93
CA HIS A 140 -9.65 -3.49 0.51
C HIS A 140 -8.33 -4.07 0.00
N TRP A 141 -7.59 -3.33 -0.82
CA TRP A 141 -6.31 -3.78 -1.36
C TRP A 141 -5.24 -3.94 -0.28
N GLU A 142 -5.12 -2.96 0.63
CA GLU A 142 -4.17 -3.04 1.74
C GLU A 142 -4.49 -4.20 2.70
N ASN A 143 -5.76 -4.54 2.89
CA ASN A 143 -6.12 -5.74 3.66
C ASN A 143 -5.67 -7.03 2.99
N VAL A 144 -5.72 -7.13 1.66
CA VAL A 144 -5.21 -8.29 0.91
C VAL A 144 -3.68 -8.38 1.03
N HIS A 145 -2.97 -7.25 0.90
CA HIS A 145 -1.52 -7.19 1.12
C HIS A 145 -1.15 -7.56 2.55
N LEU A 146 -1.86 -7.03 3.54
CA LEU A 146 -1.65 -7.34 4.96
C LEU A 146 -1.79 -8.84 5.25
N GLU A 147 -2.79 -9.52 4.69
CA GLU A 147 -2.98 -10.95 4.84
C GLU A 147 -1.81 -11.72 4.22
N GLN A 148 -1.41 -11.38 2.99
CA GLN A 148 -0.28 -12.00 2.31
C GLN A 148 1.02 -11.80 3.09
N PHE A 149 1.32 -10.57 3.54
CA PHE A 149 2.55 -10.26 4.27
C PHE A 149 2.60 -10.91 5.64
N THR A 150 1.47 -10.98 6.35
CA THR A 150 1.38 -11.66 7.64
C THR A 150 1.69 -13.15 7.47
N THR A 151 1.16 -13.77 6.43
CA THR A 151 1.42 -15.18 6.10
C THR A 151 2.90 -15.41 5.81
N GLN A 152 3.51 -14.58 4.97
CA GLN A 152 4.93 -14.70 4.63
C GLN A 152 5.85 -14.37 5.82
N TYR A 153 5.52 -13.36 6.60
CA TYR A 153 6.25 -13.03 7.82
C TYR A 153 6.31 -14.23 8.78
N ASN A 154 5.18 -14.87 9.03
CA ASN A 154 5.12 -16.04 9.91
C ASN A 154 5.93 -17.22 9.37
N ARG A 155 5.91 -17.45 8.05
CA ARG A 155 6.72 -18.47 7.38
C ARG A 155 8.23 -18.21 7.61
N TYR A 156 8.73 -17.05 7.21
CA TYR A 156 10.15 -16.70 7.33
C TYR A 156 10.62 -16.59 8.78
N LYS A 157 9.75 -16.15 9.69
CA LYS A 157 10.02 -16.16 11.13
C LYS A 157 10.22 -17.58 11.66
N GLY A 158 9.41 -18.54 11.23
CA GLY A 158 9.56 -19.96 11.58
C GLY A 158 10.88 -20.54 11.05
N GLU A 159 11.20 -20.29 9.78
CA GLU A 159 12.46 -20.72 9.16
C GLU A 159 13.67 -20.11 9.89
N TRP A 160 13.64 -18.83 10.20
CA TRP A 160 14.70 -18.15 10.94
C TRP A 160 14.96 -18.77 12.32
N TRP A 161 13.90 -19.08 13.09
CA TRP A 161 14.03 -19.73 14.39
C TRP A 161 14.63 -21.13 14.28
N ASN A 162 14.24 -21.90 13.27
CA ASN A 162 14.78 -23.23 13.01
C ASN A 162 16.30 -23.16 12.73
N ASP A 163 16.73 -22.20 11.92
CA ASP A 163 18.13 -21.99 11.57
C ASP A 163 18.98 -21.57 12.78
N GLN A 164 18.40 -20.84 13.75
CA GLN A 164 19.07 -20.47 14.99
C GLN A 164 19.16 -21.63 15.99
N GLY A 165 18.53 -22.77 15.74
CA GLY A 165 18.51 -23.92 16.64
C GLY A 165 17.67 -23.72 17.91
N TYR A 166 16.80 -22.72 17.93
CA TYR A 166 15.83 -22.55 19.00
C TYR A 166 14.53 -23.27 18.66
N ALA A 167 14.04 -24.11 19.59
CA ALA A 167 12.71 -24.67 19.46
C ALA A 167 11.66 -23.55 19.57
N PRO A 168 10.64 -23.52 18.70
CA PRO A 168 9.52 -22.60 18.90
C PRO A 168 8.78 -22.97 20.19
N PHE A 169 8.49 -21.98 21.00
CA PHE A 169 7.72 -22.12 22.23
C PHE A 169 6.24 -22.32 21.90
#